data_8d664be11c76af0c374fb4e5fc726066
#
_entry.id   8d664be11c76af0c374fb4e5fc726066
#
_cell.length_a   1.000
_cell.length_b   1.000
_cell.length_c   1.000
_cell.angle_alpha   90.00
_cell.angle_beta   90.00
_cell.angle_gamma   90.00
#
_symmetry.space_group_name_H-M   'P 1'
#
loop_
_entity.id
_entity.type
_entity.pdbx_description
1 polymer ?
#
loop_
_entity_poly.entity_id
_entity_poly.type
_entity_poly.pdbx_seq_one_letter_code
_entity_poly.pdbx_strand_id
1 'polypeptide(L)'
;MYKRQVLEINGKVFNASLLPVSDTEEMLQREEDTLKEIPRQIVGSAFDAVNELLSIDRLSIAVYNETTHKLEYTSNPVEDTAVDELPIWRKYMENCFEQQVYISEKGIQALPLVVDAGNMCRCIGVLCLERREGTEQETDHLLLELIARYVSIVIFNAVVKLATKYRDIEVAQDEARRASWEDSLLHVQNMVLDNCLSTIKHETIYYPNKIKQLIGKLRSGKQTEAEERETVVAISELIEYYKGIFT
;
A
#
# COMPACT_ATOMS: atom_id res chain seq x y z
N MET A 1 11.17 6.21 -26.07
CA MET A 1 9.70 6.10 -26.21
C MET A 1 9.18 5.44 -24.94
N TYR A 2 8.84 6.24 -23.91
CA TYR A 2 8.37 5.74 -22.61
C TYR A 2 6.98 5.15 -22.77
N LYS A 3 6.82 3.84 -22.55
CA LYS A 3 5.50 3.24 -22.37
C LYS A 3 4.96 3.74 -21.03
N ARG A 4 4.00 4.66 -21.07
CA ARG A 4 3.23 5.07 -19.91
C ARG A 4 2.44 3.85 -19.43
N GLN A 5 2.80 3.31 -18.28
CA GLN A 5 1.92 2.37 -17.58
C GLN A 5 0.77 3.16 -17.00
N VAL A 6 -0.42 2.76 -17.37
CA VAL A 6 -1.67 3.39 -16.94
C VAL A 6 -2.31 2.44 -15.94
N LEU A 7 -2.42 2.87 -14.68
CA LEU A 7 -3.16 2.16 -13.63
C LEU A 7 -4.59 2.69 -13.58
N GLU A 8 -5.56 1.79 -13.66
CA GLU A 8 -6.98 2.12 -13.50
C GLU A 8 -7.45 1.68 -12.11
N ILE A 9 -7.73 2.65 -11.23
CA ILE A 9 -8.24 2.40 -9.89
C ILE A 9 -9.59 3.11 -9.76
N ASN A 10 -10.66 2.37 -9.47
CA ASN A 10 -12.03 2.88 -9.32
C ASN A 10 -12.53 3.70 -10.53
N GLY A 11 -12.23 3.27 -11.76
CA GLY A 11 -12.65 3.97 -12.99
C GLY A 11 -11.89 5.27 -13.26
N LYS A 12 -10.83 5.58 -12.49
CA LYS A 12 -9.92 6.69 -12.76
C LYS A 12 -8.59 6.17 -13.25
N VAL A 13 -8.11 6.76 -14.33
CA VAL A 13 -6.85 6.41 -14.98
C VAL A 13 -5.73 7.24 -14.37
N PHE A 14 -4.74 6.57 -13.74
CA PHE A 14 -3.56 7.21 -13.16
C PHE A 14 -2.31 6.85 -13.96
N ASN A 15 -1.45 7.83 -14.20
CA ASN A 15 -0.12 7.61 -14.77
C ASN A 15 0.83 7.16 -13.64
N ALA A 16 1.19 5.88 -13.59
CA ALA A 16 2.04 5.30 -12.55
C ALA A 16 3.43 5.96 -12.41
N SER A 17 3.89 6.66 -13.44
CA SER A 17 5.18 7.37 -13.43
C SER A 17 5.17 8.72 -12.69
N LEU A 18 4.03 9.16 -12.17
CA LEU A 18 3.82 10.52 -11.64
C LEU A 18 3.10 10.59 -10.30
N LEU A 19 2.80 9.47 -9.66
CA LEU A 19 2.26 9.52 -8.30
C LEU A 19 3.43 9.72 -7.32
N PRO A 20 3.59 10.90 -6.71
CA PRO A 20 4.51 11.06 -5.60
C PRO A 20 4.07 10.11 -4.47
N VAL A 21 5.02 9.60 -3.71
CA VAL A 21 4.79 8.69 -2.57
C VAL A 21 3.76 9.30 -1.58
N SER A 22 3.73 10.63 -1.48
CA SER A 22 2.77 11.39 -0.69
C SER A 22 1.30 11.14 -1.07
N ASP A 23 0.99 11.01 -2.37
CA ASP A 23 -0.40 10.83 -2.82
C ASP A 23 -0.94 9.44 -2.47
N THR A 24 -0.05 8.45 -2.41
CA THR A 24 -0.41 7.08 -1.99
C THR A 24 -0.68 7.01 -0.50
N GLU A 25 0.11 7.71 0.33
CA GLU A 25 -0.12 7.82 1.78
C GLU A 25 -1.41 8.58 2.09
N GLU A 26 -1.70 9.68 1.38
CA GLU A 26 -2.98 10.39 1.52
C GLU A 26 -4.19 9.54 1.10
N MET A 27 -4.07 8.73 0.06
CA MET A 27 -5.13 7.82 -0.35
C MET A 27 -5.37 6.73 0.70
N LEU A 28 -4.32 6.14 1.27
CA LEU A 28 -4.40 5.17 2.35
C LEU A 28 -5.03 5.77 3.61
N GLN A 29 -4.64 6.99 3.97
CA GLN A 29 -5.19 7.70 5.12
C GLN A 29 -6.70 7.97 4.95
N ARG A 30 -7.13 8.40 3.76
CA ARG A 30 -8.56 8.60 3.44
C ARG A 30 -9.37 7.30 3.50
N GLU A 31 -8.79 6.18 3.07
CA GLU A 31 -9.43 4.86 3.15
C GLU A 31 -9.53 4.39 4.61
N GLU A 32 -8.51 4.63 5.45
CA GLU A 32 -8.57 4.37 6.89
C GLU A 32 -9.62 5.21 7.60
N ASP A 33 -9.71 6.50 7.27
CA ASP A 33 -10.72 7.39 7.84
C ASP A 33 -12.14 6.97 7.43
N THR A 34 -12.32 6.53 6.18
CA THR A 34 -13.60 5.97 5.72
C THR A 34 -14.00 4.72 6.50
N LEU A 35 -13.03 3.90 6.92
CA LEU A 35 -13.33 2.72 7.74
C LEU A 35 -13.76 3.05 9.15
N LYS A 36 -13.17 4.07 9.76
CA LYS A 36 -13.58 4.55 11.09
C LYS A 36 -15.00 5.12 11.07
N GLU A 37 -15.44 5.61 9.90
CA GLU A 37 -16.81 6.10 9.71
C GLU A 37 -17.85 4.99 9.56
N ILE A 38 -17.47 3.79 9.06
CA ILE A 38 -18.42 2.68 8.83
C ILE A 38 -19.14 2.26 10.12
N PRO A 39 -18.47 2.02 11.25
CA PRO A 39 -19.15 1.69 12.49
C PRO A 39 -20.12 2.79 12.95
N ARG A 40 -19.77 4.06 12.78
CA ARG A 40 -20.64 5.20 13.12
C ARG A 40 -21.91 5.23 12.27
N GLN A 41 -21.78 5.01 10.96
CA GLN A 41 -22.93 4.95 10.05
C GLN A 41 -23.83 3.77 10.36
N ILE A 42 -23.25 2.60 10.68
CA ILE A 42 -24.01 1.42 11.08
C ILE A 42 -24.76 1.68 12.38
N VAL A 43 -24.08 2.23 13.40
CA VAL A 43 -24.68 2.54 14.71
C VAL A 43 -25.81 3.55 14.53
N GLY A 44 -25.62 4.62 13.74
CA GLY A 44 -26.64 5.60 13.46
C GLY A 44 -27.90 4.98 12.81
N SER A 45 -27.69 4.26 11.71
CA SER A 45 -28.80 3.61 10.99
C SER A 45 -29.50 2.53 11.78
N ALA A 46 -28.74 1.75 12.55
CA ALA A 46 -29.28 0.69 13.40
C ALA A 46 -30.02 1.27 14.61
N PHE A 47 -29.52 2.36 15.20
CA PHE A 47 -30.18 3.03 16.32
C PHE A 47 -31.60 3.46 15.96
N ASP A 48 -31.75 4.15 14.83
CA ASP A 48 -33.07 4.63 14.40
C ASP A 48 -34.06 3.48 14.19
N ALA A 49 -33.63 2.43 13.49
CA ALA A 49 -34.46 1.26 13.22
C ALA A 49 -34.80 0.46 14.48
N VAL A 50 -33.85 0.29 15.40
CA VAL A 50 -34.03 -0.48 16.64
C VAL A 50 -34.85 0.34 17.65
N ASN A 51 -34.65 1.67 17.71
CA ASN A 51 -35.37 2.54 18.65
C ASN A 51 -36.86 2.61 18.35
N GLU A 52 -37.26 2.56 17.05
CA GLU A 52 -38.68 2.44 16.69
C GLU A 52 -39.35 1.18 17.22
N LEU A 53 -38.58 0.07 17.34
CA LEU A 53 -39.10 -1.23 17.74
C LEU A 53 -38.97 -1.51 19.24
N LEU A 54 -37.86 -1.12 19.83
CA LEU A 54 -37.45 -1.55 21.19
C LEU A 54 -37.38 -0.39 22.20
N SER A 55 -37.53 0.87 21.80
CA SER A 55 -37.42 2.03 22.66
C SER A 55 -36.13 2.04 23.48
N ILE A 56 -35.00 2.01 22.80
CA ILE A 56 -33.66 1.98 23.41
C ILE A 56 -33.15 3.39 23.74
N ASP A 57 -32.39 3.50 24.81
CA ASP A 57 -31.76 4.77 25.20
C ASP A 57 -30.39 4.92 24.51
N ARG A 58 -29.68 3.81 24.24
CA ARG A 58 -28.36 3.80 23.59
C ARG A 58 -28.15 2.52 22.80
N LEU A 59 -27.46 2.65 21.66
CA LEU A 59 -26.87 1.56 20.91
C LEU A 59 -25.36 1.79 20.78
N SER A 60 -24.58 0.77 21.08
CA SER A 60 -23.11 0.82 20.98
C SER A 60 -22.59 -0.41 20.25
N ILE A 61 -21.53 -0.19 19.47
CA ILE A 61 -20.80 -1.26 18.80
C ILE A 61 -19.32 -1.15 19.22
N ALA A 62 -18.72 -2.26 19.62
CA ALA A 62 -17.29 -2.39 19.78
C ALA A 62 -16.75 -3.33 18.70
N VAL A 63 -15.72 -2.90 17.98
CA VAL A 63 -15.04 -3.70 16.96
C VAL A 63 -13.64 -4.03 17.45
N TYR A 64 -13.22 -5.27 17.33
CA TYR A 64 -11.89 -5.69 17.73
C TYR A 64 -10.87 -5.30 16.66
N ASN A 65 -9.90 -4.47 17.06
CA ASN A 65 -8.77 -4.10 16.21
C ASN A 65 -7.62 -5.07 16.44
N GLU A 66 -7.27 -5.84 15.39
CA GLU A 66 -6.19 -6.85 15.46
C GLU A 66 -4.81 -6.23 15.62
N THR A 67 -4.60 -5.00 15.13
CA THR A 67 -3.31 -4.32 15.20
C THR A 67 -3.02 -3.80 16.61
N THR A 68 -4.04 -3.22 17.26
CA THR A 68 -3.91 -2.65 18.62
C THR A 68 -4.25 -3.66 19.72
N HIS A 69 -4.85 -4.81 19.35
CA HIS A 69 -5.40 -5.81 20.28
C HIS A 69 -6.40 -5.22 21.28
N LYS A 70 -7.21 -4.24 20.85
CA LYS A 70 -8.20 -3.55 21.68
C LYS A 70 -9.55 -3.47 20.99
N LEU A 71 -10.60 -3.30 21.81
CA LEU A 71 -11.94 -2.96 21.32
C LEU A 71 -12.02 -1.44 21.06
N GLU A 72 -12.49 -1.08 19.89
CA GLU A 72 -12.79 0.30 19.49
C GLU A 72 -14.30 0.52 19.56
N TYR A 73 -14.72 1.51 20.35
CA TYR A 73 -16.12 1.73 20.70
C TYR A 73 -16.74 2.85 19.88
N THR A 74 -17.97 2.64 19.44
CA THR A 74 -18.82 3.65 18.79
C THR A 74 -20.22 3.57 19.36
N SER A 75 -20.82 4.68 19.75
CA SER A 75 -22.16 4.73 20.38
C SER A 75 -23.04 5.81 19.76
N ASN A 76 -24.35 5.61 19.85
CA ASN A 76 -25.39 6.60 19.58
C ASN A 76 -26.41 6.59 20.75
N PRO A 77 -26.65 7.70 21.45
CA PRO A 77 -25.95 8.98 21.31
C PRO A 77 -24.45 8.88 21.60
N VAL A 78 -23.68 9.78 20.99
CA VAL A 78 -22.22 9.86 21.20
C VAL A 78 -21.95 10.18 22.65
N GLU A 79 -21.01 9.44 23.27
CA GLU A 79 -20.62 9.65 24.64
C GLU A 79 -19.84 10.93 24.83
N ASP A 80 -20.21 11.69 25.87
CA ASP A 80 -19.43 12.86 26.26
C ASP A 80 -18.17 12.36 27.01
N THR A 81 -17.00 12.53 26.39
CA THR A 81 -15.71 12.01 26.90
C THR A 81 -15.20 12.72 28.16
N ALA A 82 -15.98 13.64 28.74
CA ALA A 82 -15.61 14.41 29.92
C ALA A 82 -15.80 13.69 31.27
N VAL A 83 -16.25 12.44 31.25
CA VAL A 83 -16.47 11.63 32.45
C VAL A 83 -15.26 10.75 32.74
N ASP A 84 -14.61 10.94 33.90
CA ASP A 84 -13.41 10.21 34.32
C ASP A 84 -13.64 8.70 34.57
N GLU A 85 -14.90 8.23 34.62
CA GLU A 85 -15.24 6.83 34.82
C GLU A 85 -15.69 6.18 33.51
N LEU A 86 -15.11 5.01 33.20
CA LEU A 86 -15.54 4.18 32.09
C LEU A 86 -17.01 3.78 32.29
N PRO A 87 -17.88 4.01 31.31
CA PRO A 87 -19.30 3.66 31.44
C PRO A 87 -19.46 2.15 31.66
N ILE A 88 -20.47 1.83 32.47
CA ILE A 88 -20.75 0.44 32.90
C ILE A 88 -20.96 -0.46 31.69
N TRP A 89 -21.59 0.02 30.61
CA TRP A 89 -21.84 -0.74 29.41
C TRP A 89 -20.56 -1.22 28.71
N ARG A 90 -19.43 -0.49 28.80
CA ARG A 90 -18.14 -0.93 28.25
C ARG A 90 -17.64 -2.19 28.95
N LYS A 91 -17.77 -2.27 30.25
CA LYS A 91 -17.41 -3.45 31.03
C LYS A 91 -18.22 -4.68 30.62
N TYR A 92 -19.52 -4.52 30.34
CA TYR A 92 -20.34 -5.59 29.83
C TYR A 92 -19.96 -6.03 28.42
N MET A 93 -19.57 -5.09 27.57
CA MET A 93 -19.07 -5.41 26.24
C MET A 93 -17.75 -6.18 26.29
N GLU A 94 -16.79 -5.77 27.13
CA GLU A 94 -15.53 -6.50 27.32
C GLU A 94 -15.78 -7.92 27.82
N ASN A 95 -16.61 -8.10 28.83
CA ASN A 95 -16.97 -9.42 29.31
C ASN A 95 -17.69 -10.28 28.25
N CYS A 96 -18.58 -9.68 27.46
CA CYS A 96 -19.27 -10.36 26.39
C CYS A 96 -18.29 -10.80 25.28
N PHE A 97 -17.31 -9.96 24.96
CA PHE A 97 -16.28 -10.29 23.98
C PHE A 97 -15.38 -11.44 24.44
N GLU A 98 -14.91 -11.39 25.68
CA GLU A 98 -14.03 -12.40 26.26
C GLU A 98 -14.72 -13.76 26.39
N GLN A 99 -15.97 -13.77 26.88
CA GLN A 99 -16.74 -15.01 27.11
C GLN A 99 -17.47 -15.50 25.86
N GLN A 100 -17.67 -14.64 24.87
CA GLN A 100 -18.46 -14.89 23.66
C GLN A 100 -19.91 -15.34 23.95
N VAL A 101 -20.51 -14.82 25.03
CA VAL A 101 -21.86 -15.11 25.43
C VAL A 101 -22.70 -13.87 25.51
N TYR A 102 -24.01 -14.04 25.26
CA TYR A 102 -25.00 -13.00 25.50
C TYR A 102 -25.05 -12.62 26.97
N ILE A 103 -25.02 -11.35 27.27
CA ILE A 103 -25.16 -10.79 28.62
C ILE A 103 -26.39 -9.89 28.64
N SER A 104 -27.29 -10.10 29.58
CA SER A 104 -28.44 -9.23 29.86
C SER A 104 -28.51 -8.93 31.34
N GLU A 105 -28.23 -7.68 31.71
CA GLU A 105 -28.21 -7.26 33.13
C GLU A 105 -28.50 -5.76 33.21
N LYS A 106 -29.40 -5.38 34.16
CA LYS A 106 -29.72 -3.99 34.49
C LYS A 106 -30.06 -3.10 33.29
N GLY A 107 -30.85 -3.62 32.35
CA GLY A 107 -31.21 -2.88 31.13
C GLY A 107 -30.12 -2.82 30.06
N ILE A 108 -28.98 -3.44 30.30
CA ILE A 108 -27.88 -3.54 29.32
C ILE A 108 -27.92 -4.93 28.72
N GLN A 109 -27.92 -4.98 27.38
CA GLN A 109 -27.90 -6.24 26.63
C GLN A 109 -26.72 -6.19 25.68
N ALA A 110 -25.77 -7.13 25.83
CA ALA A 110 -24.58 -7.23 24.99
C ALA A 110 -24.54 -8.58 24.25
N LEU A 111 -24.37 -8.53 22.93
CA LEU A 111 -24.32 -9.68 22.04
C LEU A 111 -22.99 -9.72 21.30
N PRO A 112 -22.32 -10.89 21.24
CA PRO A 112 -21.11 -11.03 20.46
C PRO A 112 -21.42 -10.94 18.96
N LEU A 113 -20.62 -10.19 18.23
CA LEU A 113 -20.66 -10.10 16.78
C LEU A 113 -19.81 -11.23 16.22
N VAL A 114 -20.46 -12.32 15.86
CA VAL A 114 -19.80 -13.53 15.38
C VAL A 114 -19.97 -13.69 13.89
N VAL A 115 -18.88 -14.01 13.20
CA VAL A 115 -18.86 -14.35 11.78
C VAL A 115 -18.46 -15.79 11.61
N ASP A 116 -19.27 -16.52 10.87
CA ASP A 116 -18.97 -17.86 10.41
C ASP A 116 -18.41 -17.79 8.98
N ALA A 117 -17.11 -17.98 8.86
CA ALA A 117 -16.38 -18.00 7.60
C ALA A 117 -15.91 -19.43 7.28
N GLY A 118 -16.86 -20.30 7.03
CA GLY A 118 -16.62 -21.70 6.65
C GLY A 118 -16.17 -22.55 7.83
N ASN A 119 -14.88 -22.70 8.05
CA ASN A 119 -14.34 -23.56 9.14
C ASN A 119 -13.95 -22.77 10.40
N MET A 120 -14.15 -21.45 10.42
CA MET A 120 -13.77 -20.59 11.55
C MET A 120 -14.95 -19.72 11.97
N CYS A 121 -15.41 -19.94 13.21
CA CYS A 121 -16.33 -19.06 13.90
C CYS A 121 -15.50 -18.06 14.70
N ARG A 122 -15.62 -16.77 14.40
CA ARG A 122 -14.80 -15.73 15.02
C ARG A 122 -15.65 -14.60 15.53
N CYS A 123 -15.42 -14.20 16.78
CA CYS A 123 -15.98 -12.99 17.35
C CYS A 123 -15.15 -11.77 16.87
N ILE A 124 -15.79 -10.85 16.15
CA ILE A 124 -15.16 -9.63 15.60
C ILE A 124 -15.49 -8.39 16.41
N GLY A 125 -16.37 -8.49 17.39
CA GLY A 125 -16.79 -7.36 18.21
C GLY A 125 -18.00 -7.68 19.06
N VAL A 126 -18.65 -6.64 19.57
CA VAL A 126 -19.85 -6.72 20.41
C VAL A 126 -20.85 -5.64 20.03
N LEU A 127 -22.12 -6.00 19.94
CA LEU A 127 -23.25 -5.08 19.89
C LEU A 127 -23.82 -4.96 21.30
N CYS A 128 -24.02 -3.74 21.78
CA CYS A 128 -24.62 -3.46 23.07
C CYS A 128 -25.74 -2.44 22.94
N LEU A 129 -26.83 -2.71 23.60
CA LEU A 129 -27.91 -1.76 23.76
C LEU A 129 -28.22 -1.52 25.24
N GLU A 130 -28.64 -0.32 25.52
CA GLU A 130 -29.07 0.12 26.85
C GLU A 130 -30.51 0.66 26.78
N ARG A 131 -31.35 0.21 27.72
CA ARG A 131 -32.71 0.65 27.87
C ARG A 131 -33.14 0.65 29.32
N ARG A 132 -34.30 1.23 29.64
CA ARG A 132 -34.83 1.25 30.98
C ARG A 132 -35.15 -0.18 31.46
N GLU A 133 -34.77 -0.47 32.68
CA GLU A 133 -35.09 -1.78 33.33
C GLU A 133 -36.59 -2.09 33.29
N GLY A 134 -36.91 -3.33 33.03
CA GLY A 134 -38.29 -3.83 33.07
C GLY A 134 -39.09 -3.65 31.77
N THR A 135 -38.48 -3.19 30.69
CA THR A 135 -39.10 -3.08 29.37
C THR A 135 -38.78 -4.25 28.44
N GLU A 136 -38.09 -5.26 28.95
CA GLU A 136 -37.64 -6.43 28.18
C GLU A 136 -38.79 -7.37 27.85
N GLN A 137 -38.82 -7.84 26.57
CA GLN A 137 -39.75 -8.88 26.10
C GLN A 137 -38.95 -10.09 25.62
N GLU A 138 -39.55 -11.31 25.73
CA GLU A 138 -38.89 -12.55 25.28
C GLU A 138 -38.51 -12.52 23.78
N THR A 139 -39.29 -11.81 22.94
CA THR A 139 -39.06 -11.67 21.52
C THR A 139 -37.85 -10.78 21.17
N ASP A 140 -37.43 -9.93 22.10
CA ASP A 140 -36.36 -8.97 21.88
C ASP A 140 -35.02 -9.66 21.62
N HIS A 141 -34.75 -10.78 22.31
CA HIS A 141 -33.52 -11.54 22.10
C HIS A 141 -33.34 -12.01 20.66
N LEU A 142 -34.42 -12.53 20.03
CA LEU A 142 -34.36 -12.99 18.63
C LEU A 142 -34.12 -11.84 17.65
N LEU A 143 -34.76 -10.72 17.90
CA LEU A 143 -34.55 -9.51 17.08
C LEU A 143 -33.11 -9.00 17.20
N LEU A 144 -32.59 -8.96 18.42
CA LEU A 144 -31.21 -8.53 18.69
C LEU A 144 -30.18 -9.48 18.07
N GLU A 145 -30.42 -10.79 18.14
CA GLU A 145 -29.58 -11.78 17.50
C GLU A 145 -29.54 -11.58 15.97
N LEU A 146 -30.70 -11.31 15.36
CA LEU A 146 -30.78 -11.01 13.93
C LEU A 146 -30.00 -9.75 13.57
N ILE A 147 -30.15 -8.68 14.36
CA ILE A 147 -29.45 -7.42 14.18
C ILE A 147 -27.93 -7.64 14.35
N ALA A 148 -27.50 -8.37 15.40
CA ALA A 148 -26.10 -8.68 15.63
C ALA A 148 -25.48 -9.45 14.46
N ARG A 149 -26.18 -10.44 13.91
CA ARG A 149 -25.75 -11.17 12.71
C ARG A 149 -25.63 -10.26 11.48
N TYR A 150 -26.61 -9.41 11.25
CA TYR A 150 -26.55 -8.46 10.15
C TYR A 150 -25.36 -7.50 10.30
N VAL A 151 -25.20 -6.90 11.47
CA VAL A 151 -24.07 -6.01 11.80
C VAL A 151 -22.72 -6.71 11.63
N SER A 152 -22.62 -7.97 12.10
CA SER A 152 -21.42 -8.78 11.94
C SER A 152 -21.02 -8.94 10.47
N ILE A 153 -21.99 -9.27 9.61
CA ILE A 153 -21.74 -9.44 8.16
C ILE A 153 -21.31 -8.12 7.52
N VAL A 154 -21.94 -7.01 7.86
CA VAL A 154 -21.60 -5.70 7.30
C VAL A 154 -20.20 -5.27 7.69
N ILE A 155 -19.85 -5.38 8.98
CA ILE A 155 -18.51 -5.05 9.49
C ILE A 155 -17.45 -5.97 8.86
N PHE A 156 -17.70 -7.28 8.84
CA PHE A 156 -16.76 -8.23 8.26
C PHE A 156 -16.50 -7.95 6.78
N ASN A 157 -17.54 -7.70 6.00
CA ASN A 157 -17.39 -7.35 4.59
C ASN A 157 -16.61 -6.04 4.39
N ALA A 158 -16.80 -5.06 5.26
CA ALA A 158 -16.03 -3.83 5.23
C ALA A 158 -14.53 -4.07 5.51
N VAL A 159 -14.23 -4.85 6.56
CA VAL A 159 -12.85 -5.21 6.93
C VAL A 159 -12.17 -6.03 5.82
N VAL A 160 -12.87 -7.03 5.26
CA VAL A 160 -12.32 -7.86 4.17
C VAL A 160 -12.05 -7.03 2.93
N LYS A 161 -12.98 -6.16 2.54
CA LYS A 161 -12.79 -5.27 1.38
C LYS A 161 -11.56 -4.38 1.56
N LEU A 162 -11.34 -3.87 2.77
CA LEU A 162 -10.17 -3.07 3.04
C LEU A 162 -8.88 -3.88 2.96
N ALA A 163 -8.82 -5.03 3.63
CA ALA A 163 -7.64 -5.90 3.59
C ALA A 163 -7.28 -6.27 2.15
N THR A 164 -8.29 -6.50 1.29
CA THR A 164 -8.08 -6.73 -0.14
C THR A 164 -7.47 -5.51 -0.83
N LYS A 165 -8.02 -4.32 -0.58
CA LYS A 165 -7.48 -3.08 -1.15
C LYS A 165 -6.04 -2.80 -0.72
N TYR A 166 -5.71 -3.00 0.56
CA TYR A 166 -4.33 -2.84 1.03
C TYR A 166 -3.37 -3.77 0.29
N ARG A 167 -3.76 -5.03 0.12
CA ARG A 167 -2.98 -6.01 -0.61
C ARG A 167 -2.78 -5.60 -2.07
N ASP A 168 -3.84 -5.11 -2.73
CA ASP A 168 -3.76 -4.67 -4.13
C ASP A 168 -2.83 -3.46 -4.29
N ILE A 169 -2.85 -2.53 -3.33
CA ILE A 169 -1.96 -1.36 -3.30
C ILE A 169 -0.51 -1.81 -3.10
N GLU A 170 -0.25 -2.72 -2.16
CA GLU A 170 1.09 -3.25 -1.90
C GLU A 170 1.67 -3.94 -3.14
N VAL A 171 0.88 -4.79 -3.80
CA VAL A 171 1.28 -5.45 -5.06
C VAL A 171 1.59 -4.42 -6.14
N ALA A 172 0.74 -3.41 -6.33
CA ALA A 172 0.96 -2.35 -7.32
C ALA A 172 2.23 -1.52 -7.03
N GLN A 173 2.52 -1.25 -5.75
CA GLN A 173 3.76 -0.56 -5.36
C GLN A 173 5.00 -1.39 -5.63
N ASP A 174 4.95 -2.69 -5.39
CA ASP A 174 6.07 -3.60 -5.66
C ASP A 174 6.33 -3.74 -7.17
N GLU A 175 5.28 -3.82 -7.98
CA GLU A 175 5.39 -3.82 -9.44
C GLU A 175 5.99 -2.50 -9.97
N ALA A 176 5.54 -1.36 -9.44
CA ALA A 176 6.09 -0.05 -9.80
C ALA A 176 7.57 0.08 -9.41
N ARG A 177 7.97 -0.42 -8.23
CA ARG A 177 9.38 -0.46 -7.81
C ARG A 177 10.24 -1.33 -8.72
N ARG A 178 9.75 -2.52 -9.11
CA ARG A 178 10.46 -3.41 -10.04
C ARG A 178 10.63 -2.76 -11.41
N ALA A 179 9.57 -2.18 -11.97
CA ALA A 179 9.60 -1.50 -13.25
C ALA A 179 10.59 -0.32 -13.25
N SER A 180 10.62 0.48 -12.18
CA SER A 180 11.58 1.58 -12.01
C SER A 180 13.03 1.09 -11.92
N TRP A 181 13.26 -0.04 -11.24
CA TRP A 181 14.60 -0.64 -11.15
C TRP A 181 15.07 -1.18 -12.49
N GLU A 182 14.19 -1.87 -13.25
CA GLU A 182 14.48 -2.36 -14.60
C GLU A 182 14.82 -1.21 -15.57
N ASP A 183 14.06 -0.12 -15.53
CA ASP A 183 14.32 1.07 -16.33
C ASP A 183 15.67 1.70 -15.99
N SER A 184 16.01 1.79 -14.71
CA SER A 184 17.32 2.28 -14.24
C SER A 184 18.46 1.38 -14.71
N LEU A 185 18.28 0.06 -14.68
CA LEU A 185 19.27 -0.88 -15.16
C LEU A 185 19.50 -0.75 -16.67
N LEU A 186 18.42 -0.65 -17.44
CA LEU A 186 18.49 -0.42 -18.89
C LEU A 186 19.19 0.91 -19.22
N HIS A 187 18.93 1.96 -18.44
CA HIS A 187 19.61 3.25 -18.60
C HIS A 187 21.12 3.12 -18.38
N VAL A 188 21.53 2.44 -17.31
CA VAL A 188 22.97 2.19 -17.02
C VAL A 188 23.60 1.34 -18.13
N GLN A 189 22.93 0.30 -18.61
CA GLN A 189 23.44 -0.52 -19.72
C GLN A 189 23.64 0.30 -20.99
N ASN A 190 22.66 1.13 -21.36
CA ASN A 190 22.75 2.00 -22.53
C ASN A 190 23.91 3.02 -22.38
N MET A 191 24.06 3.61 -21.21
CA MET A 191 25.16 4.54 -20.93
C MET A 191 26.53 3.86 -21.06
N VAL A 192 26.68 2.63 -20.56
CA VAL A 192 27.93 1.86 -20.70
C VAL A 192 28.19 1.52 -22.16
N LEU A 193 27.18 1.07 -22.91
CA LEU A 193 27.30 0.79 -24.34
C LEU A 193 27.69 2.03 -25.14
N ASP A 194 27.08 3.18 -24.90
CA ASP A 194 27.38 4.43 -25.56
C ASP A 194 28.84 4.88 -25.28
N ASN A 195 29.30 4.74 -24.04
CA ASN A 195 30.67 5.02 -23.66
C ASN A 195 31.65 4.06 -24.35
N CYS A 196 31.35 2.77 -24.38
CA CYS A 196 32.17 1.77 -25.09
C CYS A 196 32.24 2.07 -26.60
N LEU A 197 31.09 2.33 -27.23
CA LEU A 197 31.02 2.67 -28.64
C LEU A 197 31.76 3.97 -28.96
N SER A 198 31.65 4.99 -28.11
CA SER A 198 32.38 6.26 -28.24
C SER A 198 33.88 6.03 -28.15
N THR A 199 34.36 5.23 -27.21
CA THR A 199 35.76 4.86 -27.08
C THR A 199 36.26 4.11 -28.30
N ILE A 200 35.55 3.05 -28.71
CA ILE A 200 35.91 2.29 -29.93
C ILE A 200 35.96 3.18 -31.14
N LYS A 201 34.96 4.06 -31.33
CA LYS A 201 34.94 5.03 -32.45
C LYS A 201 36.15 5.97 -32.42
N HIS A 202 36.48 6.49 -31.23
CA HIS A 202 37.64 7.33 -31.04
C HIS A 202 38.94 6.61 -31.42
N GLU A 203 39.14 5.42 -30.88
CA GLU A 203 40.32 4.59 -31.12
C GLU A 203 40.45 4.21 -32.61
N THR A 204 39.33 3.79 -33.22
CA THR A 204 39.30 3.37 -34.64
C THR A 204 39.58 4.51 -35.61
N ILE A 205 39.26 5.73 -35.23
CA ILE A 205 39.50 6.91 -36.09
C ILE A 205 40.85 7.55 -35.78
N TYR A 206 41.21 7.68 -34.50
CA TYR A 206 42.38 8.41 -34.06
C TYR A 206 43.69 7.75 -34.51
N TYR A 207 43.91 6.48 -34.23
CA TYR A 207 45.16 5.80 -34.54
C TYR A 207 45.44 5.69 -36.03
N PRO A 208 44.54 5.26 -36.90
CA PRO A 208 44.77 5.26 -38.33
C PRO A 208 45.07 6.66 -38.89
N ASN A 209 44.37 7.70 -38.41
CA ASN A 209 44.66 9.08 -38.84
C ASN A 209 46.02 9.55 -38.37
N LYS A 210 46.44 9.20 -37.16
CA LYS A 210 47.77 9.53 -36.66
C LYS A 210 48.87 8.84 -37.45
N ILE A 211 48.72 7.55 -37.74
CA ILE A 211 49.62 6.78 -38.59
C ILE A 211 49.70 7.41 -39.97
N LYS A 212 48.55 7.76 -40.58
CA LYS A 212 48.50 8.45 -41.89
C LYS A 212 49.24 9.79 -41.89
N GLN A 213 49.14 10.57 -40.84
CA GLN A 213 49.88 11.83 -40.69
C GLN A 213 51.39 11.60 -40.64
N LEU A 214 51.84 10.60 -39.85
CA LEU A 214 53.24 10.28 -39.72
C LEU A 214 53.84 9.75 -41.06
N ILE A 215 53.10 8.88 -41.78
CA ILE A 215 53.47 8.44 -43.12
C ILE A 215 53.55 9.64 -44.09
N GLY A 216 52.62 10.59 -43.99
CA GLY A 216 52.64 11.82 -44.79
C GLY A 216 53.86 12.68 -44.53
N LYS A 217 54.32 12.75 -43.28
CA LYS A 217 55.59 13.43 -42.94
C LYS A 217 56.79 12.75 -43.57
N LEU A 218 56.91 11.41 -43.50
CA LEU A 218 57.96 10.65 -44.16
C LEU A 218 57.99 10.88 -45.66
N ARG A 219 56.83 10.89 -46.33
CA ARG A 219 56.70 11.11 -47.75
C ARG A 219 57.11 12.53 -48.19
N SER A 220 57.05 13.51 -47.33
CA SER A 220 57.39 14.89 -47.64
C SER A 220 58.88 15.13 -47.92
N GLY A 221 59.74 14.20 -47.47
CA GLY A 221 61.21 14.27 -47.68
C GLY A 221 61.88 15.50 -47.05
N LYS A 222 61.23 16.14 -46.07
CA LYS A 222 61.71 17.33 -45.39
C LYS A 222 62.34 17.06 -44.03
N GLN A 223 62.49 15.78 -43.66
CA GLN A 223 63.01 15.34 -42.37
C GLN A 223 64.53 15.00 -42.48
N THR A 224 65.23 15.17 -41.38
CA THR A 224 66.56 14.63 -41.26
C THR A 224 66.55 13.10 -41.04
N GLU A 225 67.64 12.41 -41.31
CA GLU A 225 67.74 10.95 -41.19
C GLU A 225 67.41 10.48 -39.76
N ALA A 226 67.73 11.28 -38.74
CA ALA A 226 67.39 10.98 -37.34
C ALA A 226 65.87 11.10 -37.07
N GLU A 227 65.24 12.13 -37.60
CA GLU A 227 63.78 12.38 -37.50
C GLU A 227 62.95 11.33 -38.26
N GLU A 228 63.47 10.85 -39.41
CA GLU A 228 62.88 9.74 -40.17
C GLU A 228 62.84 8.45 -39.34
N ARG A 229 63.94 8.12 -38.66
CA ARG A 229 64.05 6.92 -37.79
C ARG A 229 63.09 7.02 -36.63
N GLU A 230 63.00 8.18 -35.95
CA GLU A 230 62.06 8.39 -34.85
C GLU A 230 60.63 8.26 -35.35
N THR A 231 60.28 8.78 -36.52
CA THR A 231 58.95 8.69 -37.10
C THR A 231 58.54 7.23 -37.42
N VAL A 232 59.49 6.44 -37.93
CA VAL A 232 59.27 5.01 -38.21
C VAL A 232 59.02 4.21 -36.90
N VAL A 233 59.81 4.50 -35.85
CA VAL A 233 59.62 3.89 -34.52
C VAL A 233 58.25 4.22 -33.99
N ALA A 234 57.83 5.51 -34.01
CA ALA A 234 56.54 5.96 -33.56
C ALA A 234 55.35 5.29 -34.32
N ILE A 235 55.50 5.08 -35.66
CA ILE A 235 54.47 4.34 -36.44
C ILE A 235 54.41 2.90 -35.97
N SER A 236 55.54 2.24 -35.76
CA SER A 236 55.61 0.85 -35.31
C SER A 236 54.93 0.67 -33.95
N GLU A 237 55.22 1.55 -32.98
CA GLU A 237 54.59 1.54 -31.65
C GLU A 237 53.06 1.75 -31.74
N LEU A 238 52.60 2.70 -32.57
CA LEU A 238 51.18 2.91 -32.77
C LEU A 238 50.48 1.72 -33.41
N ILE A 239 51.10 1.03 -34.33
CA ILE A 239 50.56 -0.19 -34.95
C ILE A 239 50.45 -1.34 -33.93
N GLU A 240 51.49 -1.53 -33.10
CA GLU A 240 51.43 -2.58 -32.08
C GLU A 240 50.37 -2.27 -30.99
N TYR A 241 50.25 -1.02 -30.58
CA TYR A 241 49.19 -0.59 -29.68
C TYR A 241 47.81 -0.81 -30.27
N TYR A 242 47.61 -0.43 -31.54
CA TYR A 242 46.33 -0.60 -32.24
C TYR A 242 45.95 -2.07 -32.42
N LYS A 243 46.90 -2.97 -32.66
CA LYS A 243 46.65 -4.39 -32.67
C LYS A 243 46.17 -4.90 -31.30
N GLY A 244 46.78 -4.43 -30.20
CA GLY A 244 46.41 -4.81 -28.85
C GLY A 244 45.01 -4.40 -28.42
N ILE A 245 44.39 -3.41 -29.07
CA ILE A 245 43.00 -3.02 -28.79
C ILE A 245 41.99 -4.03 -29.35
N PHE A 246 42.33 -4.75 -30.39
CA PHE A 246 41.43 -5.67 -31.12
C PHE A 246 41.76 -7.17 -30.94
N THR A 247 42.75 -7.47 -30.08
CA THR A 247 43.05 -8.84 -29.67
C THR A 247 42.58 -9.08 -28.24
#